data_1e3103e3c90258db9e4d8734672a0294
#
_entry.id   1e3103e3c90258db9e4d8734672a0294
#
_cell.length_a   1.000
_cell.length_b   1.000
_cell.length_c   1.000
_cell.angle_alpha   90.00
_cell.angle_beta   90.00
_cell.angle_gamma   90.00
#
_symmetry.space_group_name_H-M   'P 1'
#
loop_
_entity.id
_entity.type
_entity.pdbx_description
1 polymer ?
#
loop_
_entity_poly.entity_id
_entity_poly.type
_entity_poly.pdbx_seq_one_letter_code
_entity_poly.pdbx_strand_id
1 'polypeptide(L)'
;EYQMLRSASLNIISALAIVGGCNCQFALDPNSMEYAVIEVNPRVSRSSALASKATGYPIAKITTKIALGYTLDETVNEITGKTCACFEPALDYVVVKFPKWPFDKFAGASRKLGTQMKATGEVMAIGFCFENALMKAVRGAEISLDTLNAAPVSCKTLEERLEDGVDDRRLFTVFEALKSGMDIEKIHSITKVDRWFLYKLAHLADFEKQIAVSMDEEAYFEGKRLGYTDGALRRLSGAETLPSYTASYKMVDTCAGEF
;
A
#
# COMPACT_ATOMS: atom_id res chain seq x y z
N GLU A 1 -5.24 6.93 18.52
CA GLU A 1 -5.96 6.04 17.58
C GLU A 1 -5.36 4.63 17.59
N TYR A 2 -4.07 4.45 17.25
CA TYR A 2 -3.42 3.13 17.17
C TYR A 2 -3.57 2.32 18.46
N GLN A 3 -3.23 2.88 19.64
CA GLN A 3 -3.34 2.18 20.92
C GLN A 3 -4.78 1.81 21.28
N MET A 4 -5.74 2.64 20.91
CA MET A 4 -7.16 2.36 21.12
C MET A 4 -7.61 1.13 20.31
N LEU A 5 -7.30 1.07 19.02
CA LEU A 5 -7.66 -0.05 18.15
C LEU A 5 -6.89 -1.33 18.54
N ARG A 6 -5.61 -1.18 18.97
CA ARG A 6 -4.83 -2.29 19.50
C ARG A 6 -5.49 -2.88 20.76
N SER A 7 -5.87 -2.04 21.71
CA SER A 7 -6.55 -2.48 22.94
C SER A 7 -7.91 -3.11 22.64
N ALA A 8 -8.67 -2.55 21.70
CA ALA A 8 -9.92 -3.15 21.25
C ALA A 8 -9.70 -4.55 20.64
N SER A 9 -8.67 -4.72 19.82
CA SER A 9 -8.32 -6.03 19.25
C SER A 9 -7.98 -7.06 20.32
N LEU A 10 -7.17 -6.68 21.32
CA LEU A 10 -6.83 -7.57 22.42
C LEU A 10 -8.05 -7.98 23.26
N ASN A 11 -8.95 -7.02 23.54
CA ASN A 11 -10.19 -7.29 24.26
C ASN A 11 -11.11 -8.26 23.47
N ILE A 12 -11.24 -8.06 22.16
CA ILE A 12 -12.05 -8.93 21.30
C ILE A 12 -11.48 -10.35 21.28
N ILE A 13 -10.17 -10.50 21.08
CA ILE A 13 -9.50 -11.80 21.04
C ILE A 13 -9.68 -12.54 22.38
N SER A 14 -9.52 -11.82 23.50
CA SER A 14 -9.70 -12.38 24.84
C SER A 14 -11.16 -12.79 25.09
N ALA A 15 -12.12 -11.94 24.74
CA ALA A 15 -13.55 -12.22 24.92
C ALA A 15 -14.05 -13.40 24.07
N LEU A 16 -13.47 -13.61 22.89
CA LEU A 16 -13.79 -14.72 22.00
C LEU A 16 -12.96 -15.98 22.27
N ALA A 17 -12.04 -15.94 23.25
CA ALA A 17 -11.11 -17.02 23.58
C ALA A 17 -10.35 -17.54 22.34
N ILE A 18 -9.93 -16.65 21.45
CA ILE A 18 -9.21 -17.00 20.23
C ILE A 18 -7.78 -17.41 20.60
N VAL A 19 -7.39 -18.62 20.24
CA VAL A 19 -6.05 -19.15 20.41
C VAL A 19 -5.36 -19.22 19.04
N GLY A 20 -4.30 -18.45 18.85
CA GLY A 20 -3.54 -18.40 17.61
C GLY A 20 -3.69 -17.09 16.82
N GLY A 21 -3.51 -17.18 15.50
CA GLY A 21 -3.56 -16.00 14.62
C GLY A 21 -4.97 -15.49 14.39
N CYS A 22 -5.12 -14.16 14.41
CA CYS A 22 -6.38 -13.48 14.18
C CYS A 22 -6.15 -12.20 13.37
N ASN A 23 -7.14 -11.81 12.60
CA ASN A 23 -7.21 -10.53 11.91
C ASN A 23 -8.47 -9.78 12.35
N CYS A 24 -8.31 -8.56 12.87
CA CYS A 24 -9.41 -7.65 13.20
C CYS A 24 -9.42 -6.48 12.21
N GLN A 25 -10.58 -6.13 11.68
CA GLN A 25 -10.77 -5.00 10.79
C GLN A 25 -11.68 -3.97 11.44
N PHE A 26 -11.26 -2.71 11.36
CA PHE A 26 -11.98 -1.57 11.94
C PHE A 26 -12.24 -0.51 10.88
N ALA A 27 -13.32 0.23 11.06
CA ALA A 27 -13.55 1.54 10.46
C ALA A 27 -13.42 2.58 11.57
N LEU A 28 -12.57 3.57 11.38
CA LEU A 28 -12.34 4.68 12.30
C LEU A 28 -12.90 5.96 11.69
N ASP A 29 -13.65 6.74 12.46
CA ASP A 29 -14.07 8.07 12.04
C ASP A 29 -12.86 9.01 12.02
N PRO A 30 -12.56 9.69 10.89
CA PRO A 30 -11.41 10.59 10.80
C PRO A 30 -11.54 11.85 11.68
N ASN A 31 -12.73 12.19 12.16
CA ASN A 31 -13.01 13.41 12.93
C ASN A 31 -13.27 13.16 14.42
N SER A 32 -13.32 11.89 14.83
CA SER A 32 -13.57 11.51 16.22
C SER A 32 -12.75 10.28 16.61
N MET A 33 -12.93 9.80 17.84
CA MET A 33 -12.35 8.55 18.31
C MET A 33 -13.35 7.38 18.20
N GLU A 34 -14.46 7.58 17.49
CA GLU A 34 -15.45 6.53 17.28
C GLU A 34 -14.97 5.53 16.23
N TYR A 35 -15.18 4.26 16.47
CA TYR A 35 -14.84 3.20 15.54
C TYR A 35 -15.90 2.11 15.51
N ALA A 36 -15.96 1.41 14.40
CA ALA A 36 -16.78 0.21 14.25
C ALA A 36 -15.89 -1.00 13.93
N VAL A 37 -16.22 -2.15 14.51
CA VAL A 37 -15.62 -3.43 14.13
C VAL A 37 -16.31 -3.91 12.86
N ILE A 38 -15.56 -4.07 11.77
CA ILE A 38 -16.10 -4.56 10.51
C ILE A 38 -16.21 -6.08 10.55
N GLU A 39 -15.09 -6.75 10.86
CA GLU A 39 -15.05 -8.21 11.01
C GLU A 39 -13.86 -8.67 11.83
N VAL A 40 -13.98 -9.88 12.36
CA VAL A 40 -12.91 -10.60 13.05
C VAL A 40 -12.73 -11.97 12.39
N ASN A 41 -11.53 -12.27 11.94
CA ASN A 41 -11.19 -13.54 11.30
C ASN A 41 -10.22 -14.34 12.18
N PRO A 42 -10.70 -15.32 12.98
CA PRO A 42 -9.86 -16.10 13.90
C PRO A 42 -9.08 -17.19 13.14
N ARG A 43 -8.25 -16.79 12.21
CA ARG A 43 -7.44 -17.67 11.37
C ARG A 43 -6.26 -16.92 10.76
N VAL A 44 -5.22 -17.65 10.40
CA VAL A 44 -4.19 -17.16 9.50
C VAL A 44 -4.77 -17.06 8.08
N SER A 45 -4.45 -15.99 7.39
CA SER A 45 -4.98 -15.69 6.06
C SER A 45 -3.90 -15.13 5.14
N ARG A 46 -4.27 -14.80 3.91
CA ARG A 46 -3.38 -14.12 2.97
C ARG A 46 -2.85 -12.79 3.52
N SER A 47 -3.68 -12.03 4.23
CA SER A 47 -3.24 -10.80 4.90
C SER A 47 -2.18 -11.05 5.97
N SER A 48 -2.28 -12.16 6.71
CA SER A 48 -1.25 -12.57 7.68
C SER A 48 0.08 -12.91 7.00
N ALA A 49 0.04 -13.58 5.84
CA ALA A 49 1.25 -13.85 5.06
C ALA A 49 1.92 -12.56 4.55
N LEU A 50 1.12 -11.57 4.11
CA LEU A 50 1.65 -10.26 3.72
C LEU A 50 2.21 -9.50 4.92
N ALA A 51 1.54 -9.53 6.07
CA ALA A 51 2.03 -8.91 7.30
C ALA A 51 3.36 -9.57 7.74
N SER A 52 3.47 -10.90 7.69
CA SER A 52 4.72 -11.60 7.98
C SER A 52 5.85 -11.17 7.04
N LYS A 53 5.57 -11.05 5.74
CA LYS A 53 6.55 -10.57 4.76
C LYS A 53 6.92 -9.10 4.99
N ALA A 54 5.95 -8.28 5.38
CA ALA A 54 6.17 -6.86 5.64
C ALA A 54 7.01 -6.59 6.88
N THR A 55 6.82 -7.38 7.92
CA THR A 55 7.39 -7.14 9.26
C THR A 55 8.54 -8.09 9.60
N GLY A 56 8.74 -9.15 8.82
CA GLY A 56 9.65 -10.22 9.18
C GLY A 56 9.09 -11.18 10.25
N TYR A 57 8.04 -10.79 10.99
CA TYR A 57 7.48 -11.59 12.07
C TYR A 57 6.75 -12.84 11.52
N PRO A 58 7.17 -14.08 11.89
CA PRO A 58 6.69 -15.31 11.26
C PRO A 58 5.35 -15.76 11.84
N ILE A 59 4.25 -15.04 11.54
CA ILE A 59 2.92 -15.24 12.13
C ILE A 59 2.47 -16.71 12.06
N ALA A 60 2.59 -17.38 10.92
CA ALA A 60 2.15 -18.77 10.78
C ALA A 60 2.90 -19.72 11.70
N LYS A 61 4.22 -19.54 11.83
CA LYS A 61 5.06 -20.37 12.71
C LYS A 61 4.71 -20.16 14.18
N ILE A 62 4.56 -18.90 14.60
CA ILE A 62 4.17 -18.56 15.97
C ILE A 62 2.76 -19.11 16.26
N THR A 63 1.80 -18.92 15.35
CA THR A 63 0.45 -19.48 15.49
C THR A 63 0.47 -21.01 15.65
N THR A 64 1.34 -21.70 14.93
CA THR A 64 1.50 -23.16 15.07
C THR A 64 2.04 -23.54 16.44
N LYS A 65 3.03 -22.82 16.96
CA LYS A 65 3.56 -23.05 18.33
C LYS A 65 2.48 -22.83 19.40
N ILE A 66 1.68 -21.76 19.26
CA ILE A 66 0.54 -21.49 20.16
C ILE A 66 -0.46 -22.65 20.11
N ALA A 67 -0.77 -23.18 18.93
CA ALA A 67 -1.67 -24.33 18.78
C ALA A 67 -1.13 -25.62 19.43
N LEU A 68 0.18 -25.72 19.61
CA LEU A 68 0.84 -26.81 20.35
C LEU A 68 0.91 -26.57 21.87
N GLY A 69 0.40 -25.43 22.35
CA GLY A 69 0.34 -25.08 23.76
C GLY A 69 1.45 -24.15 24.27
N TYR A 70 2.34 -23.69 23.41
CA TYR A 70 3.36 -22.69 23.80
C TYR A 70 2.73 -21.30 23.97
N THR A 71 3.24 -20.56 24.93
CA THR A 71 2.92 -19.13 25.09
C THR A 71 3.89 -18.26 24.28
N LEU A 72 3.55 -16.97 24.11
CA LEU A 72 4.40 -16.03 23.33
C LEU A 72 5.74 -15.75 24.02
N ASP A 73 5.78 -15.74 25.33
CA ASP A 73 6.99 -15.53 26.14
C ASP A 73 7.91 -16.75 26.15
N GLU A 74 7.36 -17.96 26.03
CA GLU A 74 8.13 -19.20 25.87
C GLU A 74 8.70 -19.37 24.44
N THR A 75 8.14 -18.64 23.49
CA THR A 75 8.56 -18.74 22.10
C THR A 75 9.64 -17.70 21.80
N VAL A 76 10.83 -18.13 21.43
CA VAL A 76 11.92 -17.24 21.01
C VAL A 76 11.55 -16.59 19.69
N ASN A 77 11.80 -15.29 19.59
CA ASN A 77 11.78 -14.57 18.32
C ASN A 77 12.96 -15.05 17.47
N GLU A 78 12.67 -15.79 16.41
CA GLU A 78 13.71 -16.44 15.60
C GLU A 78 14.55 -15.46 14.78
N ILE A 79 14.08 -14.21 14.62
CA ILE A 79 14.76 -13.20 13.87
C ILE A 79 15.89 -12.60 14.69
N THR A 80 15.59 -12.23 15.93
CA THR A 80 16.59 -11.66 16.84
C THR A 80 17.39 -12.76 17.57
N GLY A 81 16.79 -13.92 17.77
CA GLY A 81 17.37 -15.01 18.57
C GLY A 81 17.54 -14.68 20.05
N LYS A 82 17.12 -13.50 20.50
CA LYS A 82 17.35 -12.96 21.86
C LYS A 82 16.06 -12.59 22.58
N THR A 83 15.08 -12.08 21.85
CA THR A 83 13.79 -11.65 22.41
C THR A 83 12.75 -12.76 22.29
N CYS A 84 11.60 -12.59 22.95
CA CYS A 84 10.48 -13.53 22.81
C CYS A 84 9.48 -13.02 21.75
N ALA A 85 8.55 -13.89 21.37
CA ALA A 85 7.53 -13.58 20.38
C ALA A 85 6.48 -12.54 20.83
N CYS A 86 6.59 -12.02 22.05
CA CYS A 86 5.72 -10.95 22.58
C CYS A 86 6.04 -9.59 22.00
N PHE A 87 7.25 -9.37 21.45
CA PHE A 87 7.66 -8.08 20.93
C PHE A 87 7.01 -7.78 19.58
N GLU A 88 6.39 -6.62 19.50
CA GLU A 88 5.78 -6.14 18.28
C GLU A 88 6.85 -5.56 17.34
N PRO A 89 6.85 -5.91 16.04
CA PRO A 89 7.82 -5.37 15.10
C PRO A 89 7.57 -3.89 14.86
N ALA A 90 8.65 -3.10 14.78
CA ALA A 90 8.64 -1.72 14.33
C ALA A 90 9.32 -1.61 12.97
N LEU A 91 8.84 -0.69 12.11
CA LEU A 91 9.30 -0.53 10.73
C LEU A 91 9.82 0.88 10.50
N ASP A 92 10.96 1.01 9.81
CA ASP A 92 11.55 2.26 9.35
C ASP A 92 11.42 2.46 7.82
N TYR A 93 10.59 1.65 7.18
CA TYR A 93 10.29 1.71 5.74
C TYR A 93 8.78 1.71 5.50
N VAL A 94 8.39 2.05 4.29
CA VAL A 94 6.98 2.07 3.88
C VAL A 94 6.62 0.78 3.15
N VAL A 95 5.49 0.20 3.52
CA VAL A 95 4.92 -0.96 2.84
C VAL A 95 3.59 -0.56 2.22
N VAL A 96 3.47 -0.75 0.90
CA VAL A 96 2.24 -0.54 0.16
C VAL A 96 1.67 -1.88 -0.27
N LYS A 97 0.42 -2.13 0.09
CA LYS A 97 -0.38 -3.23 -0.44
C LYS A 97 -1.27 -2.68 -1.53
N PHE A 98 -1.13 -3.20 -2.75
CA PHE A 98 -1.90 -2.77 -3.91
C PHE A 98 -2.81 -3.91 -4.40
N PRO A 99 -4.14 -3.70 -4.47
CA PRO A 99 -5.06 -4.73 -4.94
C PRO A 99 -5.12 -4.77 -6.48
N LYS A 100 -5.34 -5.97 -7.03
CA LYS A 100 -5.64 -6.19 -8.44
C LYS A 100 -6.90 -7.04 -8.58
N TRP A 101 -7.89 -6.54 -9.29
CA TRP A 101 -9.09 -7.31 -9.64
C TRP A 101 -8.95 -7.91 -11.04
N PRO A 102 -9.42 -9.13 -11.29
CA PRO A 102 -9.25 -9.82 -12.57
C PRO A 102 -10.32 -9.39 -13.61
N PHE A 103 -10.70 -8.10 -13.64
CA PHE A 103 -11.69 -7.57 -14.58
C PHE A 103 -11.25 -7.62 -16.04
N ASP A 104 -9.96 -7.70 -16.29
CA ASP A 104 -9.36 -7.94 -17.59
C ASP A 104 -9.69 -9.34 -18.16
N LYS A 105 -9.91 -10.31 -17.26
CA LYS A 105 -10.25 -11.71 -17.63
C LYS A 105 -11.75 -11.95 -17.77
N PHE A 106 -12.59 -11.07 -17.25
CA PHE A 106 -14.04 -11.22 -17.21
C PHE A 106 -14.73 -10.01 -17.85
N ALA A 107 -14.89 -10.03 -19.16
CA ALA A 107 -15.38 -8.88 -19.95
C ALA A 107 -16.77 -8.36 -19.53
N GLY A 108 -17.63 -9.20 -18.95
CA GLY A 108 -18.97 -8.80 -18.48
C GLY A 108 -19.04 -8.38 -17.01
N ALA A 109 -17.92 -8.38 -16.28
CA ALA A 109 -17.92 -8.08 -14.85
C ALA A 109 -18.02 -6.57 -14.59
N SER A 110 -18.90 -6.17 -13.66
CA SER A 110 -18.97 -4.80 -13.18
C SER A 110 -17.69 -4.42 -12.42
N ARG A 111 -17.03 -3.33 -12.83
CA ARG A 111 -15.84 -2.80 -12.16
C ARG A 111 -16.15 -2.02 -10.88
N LYS A 112 -17.42 -1.65 -10.64
CA LYS A 112 -17.81 -0.93 -9.42
C LYS A 112 -17.55 -1.78 -8.17
N LEU A 113 -16.90 -1.16 -7.18
CA LEU A 113 -16.61 -1.75 -5.88
C LEU A 113 -17.64 -1.23 -4.87
N GLY A 114 -18.12 -2.09 -3.99
CA GLY A 114 -19.13 -1.79 -2.98
C GLY A 114 -19.12 -2.85 -1.89
N THR A 115 -20.27 -3.08 -1.27
CA THR A 115 -20.43 -4.04 -0.18
C THR A 115 -20.35 -5.50 -0.63
N GLN A 116 -20.54 -5.78 -1.93
CA GLN A 116 -20.39 -7.12 -2.47
C GLN A 116 -18.92 -7.51 -2.58
N MET A 117 -18.55 -8.65 -2.04
CA MET A 117 -17.21 -9.21 -2.17
C MET A 117 -16.91 -9.58 -3.64
N LYS A 118 -15.70 -9.21 -4.09
CA LYS A 118 -15.19 -9.59 -5.42
C LYS A 118 -13.81 -10.24 -5.26
N ALA A 119 -13.50 -11.19 -6.13
CA ALA A 119 -12.20 -11.82 -6.16
C ALA A 119 -11.10 -10.78 -6.42
N THR A 120 -10.04 -10.81 -5.64
CA THR A 120 -8.89 -9.92 -5.77
C THR A 120 -7.58 -10.68 -5.70
N GLY A 121 -6.60 -10.23 -6.50
CA GLY A 121 -5.18 -10.42 -6.23
C GLY A 121 -4.64 -9.25 -5.42
N GLU A 122 -3.42 -9.37 -4.93
CA GLU A 122 -2.74 -8.30 -4.22
C GLU A 122 -1.24 -8.39 -4.40
N VAL A 123 -0.60 -7.23 -4.45
CA VAL A 123 0.84 -7.06 -4.52
C VAL A 123 1.30 -6.26 -3.31
N MET A 124 2.46 -6.59 -2.79
CA MET A 124 3.11 -5.83 -1.73
C MET A 124 4.45 -5.29 -2.23
N ALA A 125 4.72 -4.04 -1.95
CA ALA A 125 6.00 -3.42 -2.23
C ALA A 125 6.53 -2.67 -1.01
N ILE A 126 7.84 -2.72 -0.84
CA ILE A 126 8.59 -2.02 0.21
C ILE A 126 9.39 -0.90 -0.44
N GLY A 127 9.39 0.28 0.17
CA GLY A 127 10.15 1.44 -0.28
C GLY A 127 10.54 2.35 0.87
N PHE A 128 11.45 3.28 0.61
CA PHE A 128 11.89 4.27 1.62
C PHE A 128 10.88 5.39 1.83
N CYS A 129 10.01 5.63 0.85
CA CYS A 129 8.89 6.57 0.94
C CYS A 129 7.65 5.97 0.28
N PHE A 130 6.52 6.61 0.52
CA PHE A 130 5.22 6.16 -0.01
C PHE A 130 5.23 6.12 -1.54
N GLU A 131 5.73 7.16 -2.19
CA GLU A 131 5.78 7.28 -3.65
C GLU A 131 6.58 6.12 -4.27
N ASN A 132 7.76 5.83 -3.72
CA ASN A 132 8.60 4.72 -4.18
C ASN A 132 7.90 3.36 -4.01
N ALA A 133 7.32 3.12 -2.85
CA ALA A 133 6.61 1.87 -2.56
C ALA A 133 5.38 1.71 -3.47
N LEU A 134 4.61 2.81 -3.70
CA LEU A 134 3.45 2.80 -4.58
C LEU A 134 3.83 2.50 -6.03
N MET A 135 4.86 3.17 -6.56
CA MET A 135 5.35 2.95 -7.93
C MET A 135 5.83 1.51 -8.14
N LYS A 136 6.52 0.94 -7.15
CA LYS A 136 6.91 -0.49 -7.16
C LYS A 136 5.68 -1.41 -7.16
N ALA A 137 4.67 -1.10 -6.33
CA ALA A 137 3.46 -1.91 -6.22
C ALA A 137 2.67 -1.92 -7.54
N VAL A 138 2.54 -0.76 -8.19
CA VAL A 138 1.87 -0.64 -9.50
C VAL A 138 2.57 -1.49 -10.57
N ARG A 139 3.89 -1.44 -10.65
CA ARG A 139 4.65 -2.29 -11.57
C ARG A 139 4.48 -3.78 -11.25
N GLY A 140 4.52 -4.14 -9.97
CA GLY A 140 4.34 -5.52 -9.52
C GLY A 140 2.93 -6.06 -9.71
N ALA A 141 1.93 -5.19 -9.91
CA ALA A 141 0.55 -5.59 -10.14
C ALA A 141 0.30 -6.20 -11.55
N GLU A 142 1.29 -6.17 -12.44
CA GLU A 142 1.20 -6.74 -13.80
C GLU A 142 -0.01 -6.20 -14.59
N ILE A 143 -0.24 -4.90 -14.51
CA ILE A 143 -1.29 -4.17 -15.22
C ILE A 143 -0.77 -3.40 -16.42
N SER A 144 0.45 -3.74 -16.88
CA SER A 144 1.16 -3.10 -17.99
C SER A 144 1.42 -1.59 -17.79
N LEU A 145 1.53 -1.16 -16.53
CA LEU A 145 1.88 0.21 -16.16
C LEU A 145 3.22 0.24 -15.40
N ASP A 146 4.05 1.19 -15.73
CA ASP A 146 5.31 1.49 -15.03
C ASP A 146 5.26 2.81 -14.24
N THR A 147 4.17 3.56 -14.40
CA THR A 147 3.81 4.80 -13.71
C THR A 147 2.32 4.81 -13.39
N LEU A 148 1.83 5.91 -12.79
CA LEU A 148 0.41 6.10 -12.53
C LEU A 148 -0.38 6.64 -13.75
N ASN A 149 0.27 6.80 -14.91
CA ASN A 149 -0.34 7.31 -16.13
C ASN A 149 -1.11 6.19 -16.87
N ALA A 150 -2.34 5.92 -16.46
CA ALA A 150 -3.22 4.99 -17.13
C ALA A 150 -4.02 5.70 -18.24
N ALA A 151 -4.24 5.00 -19.38
CA ALA A 151 -5.12 5.54 -20.41
C ALA A 151 -6.57 5.66 -19.90
N PRO A 152 -7.27 6.77 -20.21
CA PRO A 152 -8.68 6.90 -19.87
C PRO A 152 -9.51 5.85 -20.60
N VAL A 153 -10.48 5.26 -19.92
CA VAL A 153 -11.35 4.18 -20.46
C VAL A 153 -12.77 4.65 -20.71
N SER A 154 -13.05 5.93 -20.50
CA SER A 154 -14.42 6.47 -20.56
C SER A 154 -14.40 7.82 -21.25
N CYS A 155 -15.47 8.13 -22.00
CA CYS A 155 -15.73 9.46 -22.56
C CYS A 155 -16.21 10.48 -21.51
N LYS A 156 -16.37 10.08 -20.25
CA LYS A 156 -16.79 10.95 -19.15
C LYS A 156 -15.69 11.92 -18.76
N THR A 157 -16.07 13.07 -18.24
CA THR A 157 -15.14 14.04 -17.64
C THR A 157 -14.43 13.45 -16.43
N LEU A 158 -13.33 14.04 -16.00
CA LEU A 158 -12.60 13.61 -14.79
C LEU A 158 -13.48 13.70 -13.55
N GLU A 159 -14.27 14.75 -13.42
CA GLU A 159 -15.19 14.94 -12.29
C GLU A 159 -16.25 13.86 -12.24
N GLU A 160 -16.93 13.60 -13.35
CA GLU A 160 -17.91 12.50 -13.45
C GLU A 160 -17.29 11.14 -13.14
N ARG A 161 -16.04 10.90 -13.53
CA ARG A 161 -15.33 9.65 -13.23
C ARG A 161 -14.97 9.51 -11.75
N LEU A 162 -14.66 10.61 -11.06
CA LEU A 162 -14.42 10.63 -9.62
C LEU A 162 -15.72 10.43 -8.83
N GLU A 163 -16.83 10.99 -9.31
CA GLU A 163 -18.15 10.88 -8.69
C GLU A 163 -18.84 9.52 -8.92
N ASP A 164 -18.49 8.81 -9.99
CA ASP A 164 -19.13 7.54 -10.39
C ASP A 164 -18.94 6.39 -9.39
N GLY A 165 -18.23 6.66 -8.32
CA GLY A 165 -17.98 5.75 -7.21
C GLY A 165 -16.61 5.08 -7.29
N VAL A 166 -16.43 4.07 -6.46
CA VAL A 166 -15.15 3.37 -6.31
C VAL A 166 -15.07 2.22 -7.30
N ASP A 167 -14.03 2.26 -8.14
CA ASP A 167 -13.64 1.15 -9.00
C ASP A 167 -12.13 0.85 -8.86
N ASP A 168 -11.65 -0.15 -9.58
CA ASP A 168 -10.24 -0.54 -9.58
C ASP A 168 -9.30 0.47 -10.25
N ARG A 169 -9.83 1.51 -10.89
CA ARG A 169 -9.09 2.57 -11.59
C ARG A 169 -9.04 3.88 -10.82
N ARG A 170 -9.72 3.95 -9.69
CA ARG A 170 -9.84 5.17 -8.89
C ARG A 170 -8.51 5.88 -8.63
N LEU A 171 -7.46 5.13 -8.28
CA LEU A 171 -6.12 5.70 -8.06
C LEU A 171 -5.60 6.45 -9.28
N PHE A 172 -5.74 5.86 -10.46
CA PHE A 172 -5.26 6.45 -11.72
C PHE A 172 -6.09 7.65 -12.13
N THR A 173 -7.41 7.61 -11.89
CA THR A 173 -8.30 8.77 -12.12
C THR A 173 -7.96 9.94 -11.20
N VAL A 174 -7.67 9.68 -9.93
CA VAL A 174 -7.20 10.71 -8.98
C VAL A 174 -5.87 11.30 -9.44
N PHE A 175 -4.93 10.48 -9.87
CA PHE A 175 -3.64 10.96 -10.37
C PHE A 175 -3.79 11.82 -11.64
N GLU A 176 -4.64 11.40 -12.58
CA GLU A 176 -4.96 12.17 -13.80
C GLU A 176 -5.59 13.53 -13.44
N ALA A 177 -6.50 13.56 -12.45
CA ALA A 177 -7.10 14.81 -11.98
C ALA A 177 -6.08 15.78 -11.38
N LEU A 178 -5.15 15.30 -10.58
CA LEU A 178 -4.04 16.09 -10.03
C LEU A 178 -3.12 16.63 -11.13
N LYS A 179 -2.78 15.80 -12.12
CA LYS A 179 -1.98 16.24 -13.29
C LYS A 179 -2.67 17.32 -14.09
N SER A 180 -3.99 17.26 -14.22
CA SER A 180 -4.78 18.31 -14.92
C SER A 180 -4.92 19.60 -14.12
N GLY A 181 -4.45 19.64 -12.87
CA GLY A 181 -4.50 20.82 -12.01
C GLY A 181 -5.80 20.94 -11.21
N MET A 182 -6.59 19.86 -11.08
CA MET A 182 -7.77 19.87 -10.20
C MET A 182 -7.33 20.07 -8.75
N ASP A 183 -8.05 20.93 -8.03
CA ASP A 183 -7.75 21.26 -6.65
C ASP A 183 -7.86 20.03 -5.72
N ILE A 184 -6.90 19.89 -4.80
CA ILE A 184 -6.84 18.79 -3.83
C ILE A 184 -8.08 18.76 -2.95
N GLU A 185 -8.59 19.90 -2.50
CA GLU A 185 -9.79 19.97 -1.66
C GLU A 185 -11.03 19.49 -2.44
N LYS A 186 -11.11 19.82 -3.74
CA LYS A 186 -12.17 19.30 -4.60
C LYS A 186 -12.09 17.79 -4.75
N ILE A 187 -10.91 17.24 -5.02
CA ILE A 187 -10.71 15.78 -5.10
C ILE A 187 -11.06 15.11 -3.76
N HIS A 188 -10.59 15.67 -2.65
CA HIS A 188 -10.91 15.17 -1.32
C HIS A 188 -12.42 15.19 -1.04
N SER A 189 -13.10 16.28 -1.39
CA SER A 189 -14.55 16.42 -1.16
C SER A 189 -15.37 15.35 -1.89
N ILE A 190 -14.95 14.98 -3.10
CA ILE A 190 -15.61 13.97 -3.92
C ILE A 190 -15.23 12.54 -3.46
N THR A 191 -13.93 12.29 -3.33
CA THR A 191 -13.41 10.93 -3.16
C THR A 191 -13.32 10.47 -1.72
N LYS A 192 -13.27 11.40 -0.76
CA LYS A 192 -12.95 11.19 0.66
C LYS A 192 -11.57 10.54 0.89
N VAL A 193 -10.70 10.52 -0.11
CA VAL A 193 -9.29 10.12 0.06
C VAL A 193 -8.62 11.15 0.96
N ASP A 194 -7.89 10.68 1.97
CA ASP A 194 -7.17 11.57 2.89
C ASP A 194 -6.19 12.48 2.14
N ARG A 195 -6.11 13.72 2.56
CA ARG A 195 -5.27 14.76 1.93
C ARG A 195 -3.81 14.38 1.88
N TRP A 196 -3.32 13.67 2.88
CA TRP A 196 -1.94 13.21 2.91
C TRP A 196 -1.59 12.37 1.67
N PHE A 197 -2.46 11.43 1.29
CA PHE A 197 -2.27 10.64 0.07
C PHE A 197 -2.38 11.50 -1.20
N LEU A 198 -3.30 12.47 -1.21
CA LEU A 198 -3.45 13.38 -2.35
C LEU A 198 -2.21 14.27 -2.54
N TYR A 199 -1.62 14.78 -1.45
CA TYR A 199 -0.35 15.51 -1.52
C TYR A 199 0.80 14.63 -2.04
N LYS A 200 0.87 13.37 -1.63
CA LYS A 200 1.87 12.43 -2.13
C LYS A 200 1.72 12.13 -3.62
N LEU A 201 0.49 12.00 -4.09
CA LEU A 201 0.21 11.84 -5.52
C LEU A 201 0.45 13.15 -6.30
N ALA A 202 0.13 14.30 -5.74
CA ALA A 202 0.42 15.59 -6.34
C ALA A 202 1.93 15.81 -6.50
N HIS A 203 2.72 15.42 -5.52
CA HIS A 203 4.19 15.46 -5.61
C HIS A 203 4.71 14.66 -6.82
N LEU A 204 4.19 13.47 -7.09
CA LEU A 204 4.52 12.71 -8.29
C LEU A 204 4.06 13.43 -9.57
N ALA A 205 2.86 14.02 -9.57
CA ALA A 205 2.34 14.74 -10.73
C ALA A 205 3.17 15.99 -11.05
N ASP A 206 3.61 16.73 -10.04
CA ASP A 206 4.44 17.92 -10.19
C ASP A 206 5.87 17.56 -10.63
N PHE A 207 6.43 16.48 -10.09
CA PHE A 207 7.69 15.92 -10.54
C PHE A 207 7.63 15.57 -12.04
N GLU A 208 6.57 14.91 -12.51
CA GLU A 208 6.41 14.60 -13.94
C GLU A 208 6.32 15.85 -14.82
N LYS A 209 5.67 16.93 -14.34
CA LYS A 209 5.65 18.24 -15.05
C LYS A 209 7.04 18.87 -15.10
N GLN A 210 7.79 18.80 -13.99
CA GLN A 210 9.14 19.33 -13.91
C GLN A 210 10.08 18.66 -14.91
N ILE A 211 10.13 17.32 -14.92
CA ILE A 211 11.04 16.58 -15.82
C ILE A 211 10.66 16.69 -17.28
N ALA A 212 9.40 16.98 -17.61
CA ALA A 212 8.96 17.26 -18.97
C ALA A 212 9.53 18.58 -19.51
N VAL A 213 9.92 19.51 -18.62
CA VAL A 213 10.55 20.78 -18.99
C VAL A 213 12.07 20.67 -19.02
N SER A 214 12.66 20.04 -17.99
CA SER A 214 14.11 19.86 -17.88
C SER A 214 14.43 18.59 -17.10
N MET A 215 15.35 17.79 -17.64
CA MET A 215 15.84 16.57 -17.03
C MET A 215 17.35 16.71 -16.82
N ASP A 216 17.73 17.18 -15.66
CA ASP A 216 19.11 17.24 -15.20
C ASP A 216 19.47 16.03 -14.33
N GLU A 217 20.70 16.02 -13.82
CA GLU A 217 21.20 14.92 -12.97
C GLU A 217 20.47 14.84 -11.63
N GLU A 218 20.11 15.98 -11.04
CA GLU A 218 19.37 16.03 -9.76
C GLU A 218 17.96 15.48 -9.93
N ALA A 219 17.27 15.90 -11.00
CA ALA A 219 15.94 15.37 -11.37
C ALA A 219 15.98 13.86 -11.66
N TYR A 220 17.08 13.38 -12.29
CA TYR A 220 17.25 11.94 -12.48
C TYR A 220 17.31 11.19 -11.15
N PHE A 221 18.14 11.62 -10.21
CA PHE A 221 18.25 10.97 -8.90
C PHE A 221 16.96 11.06 -8.10
N GLU A 222 16.27 12.20 -8.15
CA GLU A 222 14.98 12.32 -7.50
C GLU A 222 13.95 11.36 -8.10
N GLY A 223 13.89 11.25 -9.42
CA GLY A 223 13.05 10.26 -10.09
C GLY A 223 13.35 8.83 -9.65
N LYS A 224 14.63 8.48 -9.45
CA LYS A 224 15.02 7.16 -8.92
C LYS A 224 14.55 6.97 -7.48
N ARG A 225 14.66 7.99 -6.63
CA ARG A 225 14.15 7.96 -5.25
C ARG A 225 12.63 7.79 -5.21
N LEU A 226 11.90 8.47 -6.08
CA LEU A 226 10.45 8.38 -6.23
C LEU A 226 10.00 7.05 -6.86
N GLY A 227 10.94 6.26 -7.40
CA GLY A 227 10.68 4.92 -7.90
C GLY A 227 10.41 4.83 -9.40
N TYR A 228 10.73 5.86 -10.18
CA TYR A 228 10.65 5.79 -11.64
C TYR A 228 11.73 4.89 -12.24
N THR A 229 11.37 4.17 -13.28
CA THR A 229 12.33 3.42 -14.10
C THR A 229 13.01 4.35 -15.11
N ASP A 230 14.19 3.99 -15.61
CA ASP A 230 14.86 4.76 -16.66
C ASP A 230 13.98 4.89 -17.92
N GLY A 231 13.26 3.82 -18.26
CA GLY A 231 12.30 3.85 -19.37
C GLY A 231 11.17 4.85 -19.16
N ALA A 232 10.64 4.92 -17.94
CA ALA A 232 9.60 5.91 -17.59
C ALA A 232 10.16 7.35 -17.61
N LEU A 233 11.32 7.57 -17.02
CA LEU A 233 11.98 8.88 -17.02
C LEU A 233 12.26 9.38 -18.44
N ARG A 234 12.82 8.52 -19.28
CA ARG A 234 13.08 8.86 -20.71
C ARG A 234 11.79 9.19 -21.46
N ARG A 235 10.76 8.41 -21.27
CA ARG A 235 9.45 8.63 -21.93
C ARG A 235 8.79 9.94 -21.48
N LEU A 236 8.84 10.25 -20.18
CA LEU A 236 8.18 11.42 -19.61
C LEU A 236 8.94 12.73 -19.89
N SER A 237 10.27 12.68 -19.87
CA SER A 237 11.11 13.85 -20.12
C SER A 237 11.41 14.10 -21.61
N GLY A 238 11.26 13.09 -22.46
CA GLY A 238 11.71 13.16 -23.85
C GLY A 238 13.24 13.16 -24.02
N ALA A 239 14.02 12.92 -22.96
CA ALA A 239 15.48 12.89 -23.00
C ALA A 239 16.00 11.72 -23.83
N GLU A 240 16.89 11.99 -24.77
CA GLU A 240 17.53 10.95 -25.57
C GLU A 240 18.51 10.09 -24.74
N THR A 241 19.20 10.73 -23.80
CA THR A 241 20.18 10.10 -22.92
C THR A 241 19.85 10.39 -21.47
N LEU A 242 20.09 9.42 -20.60
CA LEU A 242 20.01 9.57 -19.13
C LEU A 242 21.38 9.31 -18.52
N PRO A 243 21.67 9.87 -17.35
CA PRO A 243 22.85 9.51 -16.57
C PRO A 243 22.94 8.00 -16.39
N SER A 244 24.14 7.44 -16.50
CA SER A 244 24.38 6.00 -16.33
C SER A 244 25.15 5.75 -15.05
N TYR A 245 24.53 5.02 -14.12
CA TYR A 245 25.14 4.65 -12.84
C TYR A 245 25.03 3.15 -12.61
N THR A 246 26.04 2.59 -11.99
CA THR A 246 25.98 1.20 -11.54
C THR A 246 25.09 1.11 -10.31
N ALA A 247 23.98 0.40 -10.44
CA ALA A 247 23.09 0.15 -9.30
C ALA A 247 23.79 -0.74 -8.26
N SER A 248 23.69 -0.37 -7.00
CA SER A 248 23.99 -1.25 -5.87
C SER A 248 22.70 -1.71 -5.20
N TYR A 249 22.73 -2.85 -4.57
CA TYR A 249 21.61 -3.36 -3.79
C TYR A 249 22.08 -3.81 -2.42
N LYS A 250 21.17 -3.70 -1.45
CA LYS A 250 21.36 -4.15 -0.08
C LYS A 250 20.13 -4.92 0.36
N MET A 251 20.33 -6.00 1.09
CA MET A 251 19.22 -6.66 1.77
C MET A 251 18.70 -5.74 2.85
N VAL A 252 17.38 -5.57 2.88
CA VAL A 252 16.70 -4.80 3.93
C VAL A 252 16.47 -5.74 5.10
N ASP A 253 16.95 -5.35 6.27
CA ASP A 253 16.60 -6.01 7.52
C ASP A 253 15.18 -5.62 7.90
N THR A 254 14.28 -6.60 7.95
CA THR A 254 12.88 -6.39 8.32
C THR A 254 12.65 -6.47 9.82
N CYS A 255 13.71 -6.54 10.63
CA CYS A 255 13.65 -6.69 12.09
C CYS A 255 14.14 -5.44 12.82
N ALA A 256 14.27 -4.35 12.14
CA ALA A 256 14.91 -3.12 12.63
C ALA A 256 14.29 -2.50 13.89
N GLY A 257 13.16 -2.96 14.36
CA GLY A 257 12.47 -2.38 15.52
C GLY A 257 12.72 -3.04 16.87
N GLU A 258 13.55 -4.05 16.93
CA GLU A 258 13.78 -4.82 18.16
C GLU A 258 15.14 -4.57 18.82
N PHE A 259 15.82 -3.51 18.45
CA PHE A 259 17.11 -3.12 18.99
C PHE A 259 17.06 -1.85 19.81
#